data_0f7b86e069c7c0776b323e3dce381f90
#
_entry.id   0f7b86e069c7c0776b323e3dce381f90
#
_cell.length_a   1.000
_cell.length_b   1.000
_cell.length_c   1.000
_cell.angle_alpha   90.00
_cell.angle_beta   90.00
_cell.angle_gamma   90.00
#
_symmetry.space_group_name_H-M   'P 1'
#
loop_
_entity.id
_entity.type
_entity.pdbx_description
1 polymer ?
#
loop_
_entity_poly.entity_id
_entity_poly.type
_entity_poly.pdbx_seq_one_letter_code
_entity_poly.pdbx_strand_id
1 'polypeptide(L)'
;RAAVHQRVQKMFDNGVITGSGYIVNPKSLGYNLCVYVGLTLEKGSMYNAVSAELEKIPEVVESRFTLGAYSMLIKLYARDDQHLLDLLSNKLQGIHGVSNTETLTALDQRINRSLPIQ
;
A
#
# COMPACT_ATOMS: atom_id res chain seq x y z
N ARG A 1 -6.00 -4.34 12.77
CA ARG A 1 -4.66 -4.66 13.28
C ARG A 1 -4.40 -6.15 13.38
N ALA A 2 -5.37 -6.92 13.85
CA ALA A 2 -5.22 -8.38 13.90
C ALA A 2 -4.98 -8.95 12.50
N ALA A 3 -5.63 -8.40 11.49
CA ALA A 3 -5.44 -8.88 10.12
C ALA A 3 -4.01 -8.63 9.63
N VAL A 4 -3.42 -7.49 9.97
CA VAL A 4 -2.03 -7.19 9.61
C VAL A 4 -1.09 -8.14 10.34
N HIS A 5 -1.33 -8.35 11.62
CA HIS A 5 -0.51 -9.25 12.42
C HIS A 5 -0.57 -10.69 11.88
N GLN A 6 -1.77 -11.16 11.56
CA GLN A 6 -1.94 -12.51 11.02
C GLN A 6 -1.22 -12.68 9.69
N ARG A 7 -1.22 -11.66 8.86
CA ARG A 7 -0.54 -11.72 7.57
C ARG A 7 0.98 -11.79 7.74
N VAL A 8 1.52 -11.03 8.68
CA VAL A 8 2.94 -11.09 9.00
C VAL A 8 3.30 -12.47 9.53
N GLN A 9 2.47 -13.03 10.42
CA GLN A 9 2.69 -14.36 10.96
C GLN A 9 2.70 -15.42 9.86
N LYS A 10 1.79 -15.32 8.90
CA LYS A 10 1.78 -16.22 7.75
C LYS A 10 3.06 -16.14 6.96
N MET A 11 3.61 -14.96 6.79
CA MET A 11 4.88 -14.78 6.07
C MET A 11 6.03 -15.45 6.82
N PHE A 12 6.06 -15.37 8.15
CA PHE A 12 7.04 -16.11 8.93
C PHE A 12 6.87 -17.61 8.75
N ASP A 13 5.63 -18.08 8.85
CA ASP A 13 5.34 -19.52 8.74
C ASP A 13 5.71 -20.07 7.37
N ASN A 14 5.59 -19.26 6.34
CA ASN A 14 5.92 -19.65 4.97
C ASN A 14 7.39 -19.41 4.61
N GLY A 15 8.19 -18.94 5.56
CA GLY A 15 9.60 -18.66 5.31
C GLY A 15 9.84 -17.42 4.48
N VAL A 16 8.82 -16.58 4.31
CA VAL A 16 8.90 -15.38 3.48
C VAL A 16 9.59 -14.25 4.24
N ILE A 17 9.37 -14.19 5.56
CA ILE A 17 10.08 -13.29 6.45
C ILE A 17 10.93 -14.15 7.40
N THR A 18 12.21 -13.86 7.47
CA THR A 18 13.14 -14.66 8.28
C THR A 18 13.66 -13.84 9.45
N GLY A 19 12.75 -13.38 10.28
CA GLY A 19 13.12 -12.64 11.48
C GLY A 19 12.92 -11.15 11.31
N SER A 20 13.18 -10.43 12.38
CA SER A 20 12.98 -9.00 12.44
C SER A 20 13.99 -8.31 11.52
N GLY A 21 13.50 -7.40 10.71
CA GLY A 21 14.33 -6.63 9.80
C GLY A 21 14.51 -7.21 8.40
N TYR A 22 14.05 -8.43 8.18
CA TYR A 22 14.09 -9.00 6.83
C TYR A 22 12.88 -8.56 6.06
N ILE A 23 13.10 -8.10 4.83
CA ILE A 23 12.06 -7.62 3.94
C ILE A 23 11.96 -8.59 2.77
N VAL A 24 10.75 -9.08 2.54
CA VAL A 24 10.49 -9.97 1.42
C VAL A 24 10.49 -9.18 0.12
N ASN A 25 11.12 -9.73 -0.89
CA ASN A 25 11.04 -9.17 -2.23
C ASN A 25 9.64 -9.47 -2.77
N PRO A 26 8.80 -8.46 -3.03
CA PRO A 26 7.44 -8.69 -3.52
C PRO A 26 7.37 -9.54 -4.79
N LYS A 27 8.37 -9.43 -5.65
CA LYS A 27 8.41 -10.23 -6.87
C LYS A 27 8.47 -11.72 -6.58
N SER A 28 9.10 -12.11 -5.48
CA SER A 28 9.15 -13.51 -5.06
C SER A 28 7.77 -14.06 -4.72
N LEU A 29 6.83 -13.18 -4.41
CA LEU A 29 5.45 -13.53 -4.12
C LEU A 29 4.53 -13.34 -5.33
N GLY A 30 5.09 -13.03 -6.49
CA GLY A 30 4.31 -12.79 -7.70
C GLY A 30 3.80 -11.38 -7.87
N TYR A 31 4.20 -10.43 -7.02
CA TYR A 31 3.77 -9.05 -7.12
C TYR A 31 4.77 -8.29 -7.99
N ASN A 32 4.44 -8.09 -9.24
CA ASN A 32 5.36 -7.51 -10.23
C ASN A 32 5.21 -6.01 -10.40
N LEU A 33 4.14 -5.42 -9.86
CA LEU A 33 3.88 -4.00 -9.99
C LEU A 33 3.95 -3.33 -8.62
N CYS A 34 4.76 -2.26 -8.55
CA CYS A 34 4.78 -1.36 -7.40
C CYS A 34 4.12 -0.06 -7.83
N VAL A 35 3.09 0.35 -7.12
CA VAL A 35 2.26 1.46 -7.53
C VAL A 35 2.05 2.41 -6.36
N TYR A 36 2.16 3.70 -6.63
CA TYR A 36 1.78 4.74 -5.68
C TYR A 36 0.46 5.33 -6.15
N VAL A 37 -0.44 5.56 -5.21
CA VAL A 37 -1.73 6.17 -5.54
C VAL A 37 -1.95 7.38 -4.64
N GLY A 38 -2.16 8.52 -5.29
CA GLY A 38 -2.56 9.73 -4.58
C GLY A 38 -4.07 9.73 -4.44
N LEU A 39 -4.54 9.87 -3.21
CA LEU A 39 -5.97 9.92 -2.91
C LEU A 39 -6.36 11.34 -2.54
N THR A 40 -7.47 11.81 -3.09
CA THR A 40 -8.09 13.05 -2.67
C THR A 40 -9.34 12.69 -1.87
N LEU A 41 -9.44 13.23 -0.67
CA LEU A 41 -10.59 13.00 0.20
C LEU A 41 -11.63 14.08 0.00
N GLU A 42 -12.91 13.70 0.13
CA GLU A 42 -13.99 14.68 0.07
C GLU A 42 -13.86 15.72 1.18
N LYS A 43 -13.44 15.27 2.36
CA LYS A 43 -13.18 16.15 3.51
C LYS A 43 -11.99 15.59 4.27
N GLY A 44 -11.12 16.47 4.77
CA GLY A 44 -9.98 16.06 5.57
C GLY A 44 -10.36 15.28 6.81
N SER A 45 -11.55 15.56 7.37
CA SER A 45 -12.03 14.85 8.54
C SER A 45 -12.31 13.36 8.29
N MET A 46 -12.36 12.94 7.03
CA MET A 46 -12.59 11.54 6.68
C MET A 46 -11.31 10.70 6.69
N TYR A 47 -10.18 11.30 7.01
CA TYR A 47 -8.89 10.61 6.99
C TYR A 47 -8.89 9.33 7.81
N ASN A 48 -9.42 9.38 9.05
CA ASN A 48 -9.40 8.20 9.91
C ASN A 48 -10.29 7.08 9.37
N ALA A 49 -11.47 7.43 8.85
CA ALA A 49 -12.37 6.43 8.29
C ALA A 49 -11.79 5.79 7.04
N VAL A 50 -11.18 6.60 6.17
CA VAL A 50 -10.56 6.09 4.95
C VAL A 50 -9.37 5.20 5.30
N SER A 51 -8.56 5.62 6.29
CA SER A 51 -7.41 4.82 6.74
C SER A 51 -7.85 3.45 7.23
N ALA A 52 -8.96 3.38 7.96
CA ALA A 52 -9.47 2.10 8.46
C ALA A 52 -9.85 1.18 7.31
N GLU A 53 -10.42 1.73 6.23
CA GLU A 53 -10.77 0.93 5.06
C GLU A 53 -9.53 0.48 4.31
N LEU A 54 -8.51 1.33 4.22
CA LEU A 54 -7.26 0.96 3.56
C LEU A 54 -6.57 -0.20 4.28
N GLU A 55 -6.65 -0.24 5.60
CA GLU A 55 -6.05 -1.33 6.37
C GLU A 55 -6.64 -2.69 6.03
N LYS A 56 -7.84 -2.72 5.49
CA LYS A 56 -8.48 -3.98 5.09
C LYS A 56 -8.00 -4.49 3.74
N ILE A 57 -7.20 -3.71 3.03
CA ILE A 57 -6.69 -4.07 1.71
C ILE A 57 -5.25 -4.54 1.87
N PRO A 58 -5.00 -5.85 1.80
CA PRO A 58 -3.65 -6.38 2.08
C PRO A 58 -2.57 -5.87 1.14
N GLU A 59 -2.93 -5.52 -0.09
CA GLU A 59 -1.98 -5.05 -1.08
C GLU A 59 -1.44 -3.66 -0.76
N VAL A 60 -2.14 -2.91 0.09
CA VAL A 60 -1.68 -1.59 0.51
C VAL A 60 -0.66 -1.77 1.63
N VAL A 61 0.59 -1.38 1.37
CA VAL A 61 1.71 -1.62 2.29
C VAL A 61 2.16 -0.35 3.01
N GLU A 62 1.81 0.83 2.48
CA GLU A 62 2.11 2.10 3.13
C GLU A 62 0.96 3.06 2.90
N SER A 63 0.71 3.92 3.87
CA SER A 63 -0.26 4.98 3.76
C SER A 63 0.25 6.18 4.53
N ARG A 64 0.28 7.33 3.88
CA ARG A 64 0.74 8.57 4.48
C ARG A 64 -0.27 9.67 4.25
N PHE A 65 -0.49 10.47 5.28
CA PHE A 65 -1.26 11.71 5.13
C PHE A 65 -0.30 12.78 4.62
N THR A 66 -0.67 13.48 3.56
CA THR A 66 0.25 14.41 2.89
C THR A 66 -0.35 15.80 2.79
N LEU A 67 0.55 16.77 2.64
CA LEU A 67 0.19 18.13 2.26
C LEU A 67 0.53 18.29 0.79
N GLY A 68 -0.37 18.89 0.02
CA GLY A 68 -0.13 19.14 -1.39
C GLY A 68 -1.29 18.70 -2.24
N ALA A 69 -0.96 18.19 -3.44
CA ALA A 69 -1.97 17.86 -4.44
C ALA A 69 -2.89 16.72 -3.98
N TYR A 70 -2.41 15.85 -3.12
CA TYR A 70 -3.20 14.71 -2.62
C TYR A 70 -3.38 14.82 -1.12
N SER A 71 -4.48 14.29 -0.62
CA SER A 71 -4.71 14.20 0.82
C SER A 71 -3.92 13.05 1.43
N MET A 72 -3.77 11.97 0.69
CA MET A 72 -3.05 10.78 1.13
C MET A 72 -2.25 10.21 -0.02
N LEU A 73 -1.12 9.60 0.31
CA LEU A 73 -0.31 8.87 -0.65
C LEU A 73 -0.16 7.45 -0.13
N ILE A 74 -0.57 6.48 -0.93
CA ILE A 74 -0.44 5.08 -0.55
C ILE A 74 0.50 4.37 -1.52
N LYS A 75 1.12 3.31 -1.01
CA LYS A 75 1.94 2.42 -1.82
C LYS A 75 1.30 1.05 -1.79
N LEU A 76 1.14 0.46 -2.96
CA LEU A 76 0.57 -0.88 -3.05
C LEU A 76 1.33 -1.72 -4.05
N TYR A 77 1.15 -3.02 -3.95
CA TYR A 77 1.70 -3.98 -4.90
C TYR A 77 0.55 -4.72 -5.57
N ALA A 78 0.70 -4.95 -6.86
CA ALA A 78 -0.25 -5.75 -7.63
C ALA A 78 0.50 -6.80 -8.43
N ARG A 79 -0.17 -7.92 -8.69
CA ARG A 79 0.45 -9.01 -9.42
C ARG A 79 0.60 -8.69 -10.90
N ASP A 80 -0.40 -8.04 -11.46
CA ASP A 80 -0.45 -7.69 -12.88
C ASP A 80 -1.45 -6.55 -13.08
N ASP A 81 -1.64 -6.17 -14.35
CA ASP A 81 -2.54 -5.06 -14.68
C ASP A 81 -3.99 -5.35 -14.30
N GLN A 82 -4.43 -6.57 -14.47
CA GLN A 82 -5.81 -6.94 -14.13
C GLN A 82 -6.05 -6.82 -12.64
N HIS A 83 -5.10 -7.27 -11.83
CA HIS A 83 -5.16 -7.14 -10.38
C HIS A 83 -5.17 -5.66 -9.97
N LEU A 84 -4.32 -4.85 -10.61
CA LEU A 84 -4.29 -3.42 -10.34
C LEU A 84 -5.62 -2.76 -10.66
N LEU A 85 -6.21 -3.10 -11.79
CA LEU A 85 -7.50 -2.55 -12.18
C LEU A 85 -8.58 -2.88 -11.14
N ASP A 86 -8.58 -4.11 -10.67
CA ASP A 86 -9.53 -4.54 -9.64
C ASP A 86 -9.33 -3.73 -8.34
N LEU A 87 -8.08 -3.56 -7.92
CA LEU A 87 -7.78 -2.79 -6.71
C LEU A 87 -8.25 -1.34 -6.84
N LEU A 88 -7.98 -0.72 -7.98
CA LEU A 88 -8.37 0.68 -8.19
C LEU A 88 -9.88 0.84 -8.29
N SER A 89 -10.53 0.03 -9.11
CA SER A 89 -11.95 0.22 -9.41
C SER A 89 -12.86 -0.30 -8.30
N ASN A 90 -12.56 -1.46 -7.75
CA ASN A 90 -13.48 -2.13 -6.83
C ASN A 90 -13.13 -1.92 -5.36
N LYS A 91 -11.88 -1.56 -5.09
CA LYS A 91 -11.45 -1.41 -3.70
C LYS A 91 -11.20 0.03 -3.32
N LEU A 92 -10.29 0.71 -4.01
CA LEU A 92 -9.92 2.06 -3.63
C LEU A 92 -11.00 3.09 -3.96
N GLN A 93 -11.53 3.05 -5.16
CA GLN A 93 -12.55 4.02 -5.57
C GLN A 93 -13.89 3.77 -4.90
N GLY A 94 -14.07 2.59 -4.33
CA GLY A 94 -15.27 2.27 -3.58
C GLY A 94 -15.26 2.73 -2.12
N ILE A 95 -14.13 3.25 -1.65
CA ILE A 95 -14.05 3.72 -0.25
C ILE A 95 -14.81 5.03 -0.12
N HIS A 96 -15.75 5.06 0.83
CA HIS A 96 -16.49 6.29 1.11
C HIS A 96 -15.53 7.38 1.60
N GLY A 97 -15.61 8.54 0.99
CA GLY A 97 -14.75 9.66 1.33
C GLY A 97 -13.61 9.90 0.35
N VAL A 98 -13.34 8.94 -0.52
CA VAL A 98 -12.34 9.12 -1.58
C VAL A 98 -13.04 9.73 -2.80
N SER A 99 -12.65 10.96 -3.16
CA SER A 99 -13.25 11.65 -4.29
C SER A 99 -12.50 11.42 -5.59
N ASN A 100 -11.19 11.16 -5.49
CA ASN A 100 -10.39 10.97 -6.70
C ASN A 100 -9.13 10.16 -6.37
N THR A 101 -8.62 9.45 -7.37
CA THR A 101 -7.37 8.72 -7.27
C THR A 101 -6.49 9.05 -8.46
N GLU A 102 -5.19 9.12 -8.22
CA GLU A 102 -4.21 9.26 -9.30
C GLU A 102 -3.13 8.21 -9.09
N THR A 103 -2.89 7.41 -10.12
CA THR A 103 -1.99 6.26 -10.04
C THR A 103 -0.64 6.62 -10.64
N LEU A 104 0.41 6.30 -9.90
CA LEU A 104 1.80 6.53 -10.31
C LEU A 104 2.51 5.17 -10.26
N THR A 105 2.85 4.65 -11.42
CA THR A 105 3.55 3.37 -11.49
C THR A 105 5.03 3.58 -11.26
N ALA A 106 5.59 2.89 -10.26
CA ALA A 106 7.02 2.94 -10.01
C ALA A 106 7.73 2.04 -11.02
N LEU A 107 8.66 2.61 -11.78
CA LEU A 107 9.35 1.87 -12.83
C LEU A 107 10.66 1.25 -12.36
N ASP A 108 11.36 1.93 -11.44
CA ASP A 108 12.66 1.48 -11.00
C ASP A 108 12.92 1.99 -9.59
N GLN A 109 13.57 1.19 -8.78
CA GLN A 109 13.97 1.59 -7.44
C GLN A 109 15.50 1.60 -7.38
N ARG A 110 16.08 2.79 -7.39
CA ARG A 110 17.53 2.98 -7.39
C ARG A 110 18.11 3.02 -5.99
N ILE A 111 17.34 3.55 -5.03
CA ILE A 111 17.79 3.69 -3.67
C ILE A 111 16.73 3.10 -2.73
N ASN A 112 17.19 2.21 -1.88
CA ASN A 112 16.35 1.61 -0.84
C ASN A 112 17.25 1.27 0.34
N ARG A 113 17.37 2.22 1.27
CA ARG A 113 18.26 2.06 2.41
C ARG A 113 17.69 2.84 3.60
N SER A 114 18.15 2.49 4.76
CA SER A 114 17.79 3.20 5.98
C SER A 114 18.63 4.46 6.12
N LEU A 115 18.15 5.41 6.92
CA LEU A 115 18.96 6.55 7.29
C LEU A 115 20.19 6.07 8.07
N PRO A 116 21.34 6.72 7.87
CA PRO A 116 22.52 6.33 8.63
C PRO A 116 22.34 6.62 10.12
N ILE A 117 22.91 5.76 10.95
CA ILE A 117 22.93 5.95 12.39
C ILE A 117 24.16 6.80 12.72
N GLN A 118 23.94 7.89 13.44
CA GLN A 118 25.00 8.79 13.86
C GLN A 118 25.60 8.39 15.20
#